data_feada377b0c6db25d5463494a4fbd457
#
_entry.id   feada377b0c6db25d5463494a4fbd457
#
_cell.length_a   1.000
_cell.length_b   1.000
_cell.length_c   1.000
_cell.angle_alpha   90.00
_cell.angle_beta   90.00
_cell.angle_gamma   90.00
#
_symmetry.space_group_name_H-M   'P 1'
#
loop_
_entity.id
_entity.type
_entity.pdbx_description
1 polymer ?
#
loop_
_entity_poly.entity_id
_entity_poly.type
_entity_poly.pdbx_seq_one_letter_code
_entity_poly.pdbx_strand_id
1 'polypeptide(L)'
;ALTHKVDPATWKDDALEFARGAAPLLEAGRLAAVLLEFPFSFHYKEEERRYLGRLLGELSSFPLAVEFRNAEWYGARVIEGLKERRVALCSVDLPRLEGLPPLSDLVTAELAYVRFHGRNAAAWWTGDSGSRYEYRYSPEELGAWIPRLEAMSAEASKLLVFFNNHRRGDAADNARALSRLAKAARLA
;
A
#
# COMPACT_ATOMS: atom_id res chain seq x y z
N ALA A 1 -14.96 -5.15 10.37
CA ALA A 1 -13.82 -4.92 9.44
C ALA A 1 -13.42 -3.45 9.42
N LEU A 2 -12.10 -3.14 9.28
CA LEU A 2 -11.57 -1.77 9.46
C LEU A 2 -11.42 -0.95 8.17
N THR A 3 -11.55 -1.54 7.00
CA THR A 3 -11.27 -0.81 5.74
C THR A 3 -12.31 -0.98 4.64
N HIS A 4 -12.96 -2.13 4.52
CA HIS A 4 -13.88 -2.42 3.42
C HIS A 4 -15.36 -2.39 3.84
N LYS A 5 -15.68 -2.91 5.01
CA LYS A 5 -17.05 -2.95 5.55
C LYS A 5 -17.00 -2.43 6.99
N VAL A 6 -16.85 -1.12 7.10
CA VAL A 6 -16.76 -0.46 8.40
C VAL A 6 -18.16 -0.32 8.98
N ASP A 7 -18.35 -0.85 10.18
CA ASP A 7 -19.55 -0.60 10.97
C ASP A 7 -19.28 0.57 11.91
N PRO A 8 -19.99 1.69 11.80
CA PRO A 8 -19.80 2.85 12.67
C PRO A 8 -19.98 2.56 14.16
N ALA A 9 -20.75 1.52 14.52
CA ALA A 9 -21.00 1.16 15.91
C ALA A 9 -19.87 0.32 16.52
N THR A 10 -19.19 -0.52 15.73
CA THR A 10 -18.26 -1.55 16.26
C THR A 10 -16.80 -1.38 15.85
N TRP A 11 -16.48 -0.47 14.92
CA TRP A 11 -15.13 -0.36 14.37
C TRP A 11 -14.03 -0.14 15.43
N LYS A 12 -14.35 0.50 16.55
CA LYS A 12 -13.39 0.69 17.64
C LYS A 12 -13.06 -0.62 18.34
N ASP A 13 -14.06 -1.44 18.57
CA ASP A 13 -13.88 -2.78 19.15
C ASP A 13 -13.10 -3.67 18.20
N ASP A 14 -13.42 -3.61 16.89
CA ASP A 14 -12.66 -4.29 15.84
C ASP A 14 -11.19 -3.84 15.82
N ALA A 15 -10.91 -2.54 15.98
CA ALA A 15 -9.55 -2.01 16.02
C ALA A 15 -8.80 -2.49 17.28
N LEU A 16 -9.46 -2.51 18.41
CA LEU A 16 -8.90 -3.01 19.66
C LEU A 16 -8.61 -4.52 19.61
N GLU A 17 -9.53 -5.30 19.04
CA GLU A 17 -9.33 -6.73 18.81
C GLU A 17 -8.15 -6.99 17.88
N PHE A 18 -8.08 -6.26 16.76
CA PHE A 18 -6.93 -6.31 15.84
C PHE A 18 -5.62 -5.98 16.57
N ALA A 19 -5.60 -4.90 17.35
CA ALA A 19 -4.42 -4.47 18.10
C ALA A 19 -3.94 -5.55 19.07
N ARG A 20 -4.87 -6.18 19.84
CA ARG A 20 -4.55 -7.29 20.73
C ARG A 20 -3.97 -8.50 19.99
N GLY A 21 -4.53 -8.83 18.81
CA GLY A 21 -4.04 -9.94 17.98
C GLY A 21 -2.67 -9.69 17.36
N ALA A 22 -2.35 -8.43 17.02
CA ALA A 22 -1.08 -8.05 16.39
C ALA A 22 0.03 -7.72 17.40
N ALA A 23 -0.32 -7.35 18.65
CA ALA A 23 0.64 -6.95 19.68
C ALA A 23 1.77 -7.98 19.91
N PRO A 24 1.54 -9.30 19.98
CA PRO A 24 2.62 -10.26 20.18
C PRO A 24 3.68 -10.25 19.06
N LEU A 25 3.27 -9.94 17.83
CA LEU A 25 4.20 -9.80 16.70
C LEU A 25 5.05 -8.53 16.83
N LEU A 26 4.43 -7.44 17.28
CA LEU A 26 5.13 -6.18 17.54
C LEU A 26 6.14 -6.34 18.67
N GLU A 27 5.73 -6.92 19.79
CA GLU A 27 6.57 -7.18 20.98
C GLU A 27 7.75 -8.10 20.66
N ALA A 28 7.53 -9.10 19.80
CA ALA A 28 8.58 -9.99 19.33
C ALA A 28 9.51 -9.39 18.26
N GLY A 29 9.28 -8.12 17.84
CA GLY A 29 10.03 -7.48 16.75
C GLY A 29 9.83 -8.14 15.37
N ARG A 30 8.72 -8.85 15.19
CA ARG A 30 8.41 -9.61 13.97
C ARG A 30 7.34 -8.95 13.08
N LEU A 31 6.83 -7.80 13.48
CA LEU A 31 5.87 -7.03 12.72
C LEU A 31 6.59 -5.97 11.88
N ALA A 32 6.62 -6.14 10.58
CA ALA A 32 7.25 -5.19 9.67
C ALA A 32 6.37 -3.97 9.39
N ALA A 33 5.07 -4.18 9.19
CA ALA A 33 4.07 -3.14 8.96
C ALA A 33 2.64 -3.70 9.13
N VAL A 34 1.70 -2.80 9.42
CA VAL A 34 0.25 -3.03 9.29
C VAL A 34 -0.24 -2.23 8.09
N LEU A 35 -0.77 -2.90 7.09
CA LEU A 35 -1.35 -2.27 5.91
C LEU A 35 -2.85 -2.05 6.09
N LEU A 36 -3.28 -0.80 5.99
CA LEU A 36 -4.68 -0.40 5.90
C LEU A 36 -5.01 -0.11 4.43
N GLU A 37 -5.64 -1.07 3.75
CA GLU A 37 -6.04 -0.92 2.35
C GLU A 37 -7.49 -0.44 2.27
N PHE A 38 -7.72 0.74 1.69
CA PHE A 38 -9.04 1.31 1.47
C PHE A 38 -9.50 1.11 0.03
N PRO A 39 -10.75 0.65 -0.18
CA PRO A 39 -11.28 0.36 -1.51
C PRO A 39 -11.54 1.64 -2.31
N PHE A 40 -11.79 1.49 -3.62
CA PHE A 40 -12.12 2.61 -4.51
C PHE A 40 -13.35 3.41 -4.04
N SER A 41 -14.31 2.76 -3.39
CA SER A 41 -15.50 3.40 -2.82
C SER A 41 -15.25 4.26 -1.57
N PHE A 42 -14.03 4.24 -1.04
CA PHE A 42 -13.64 5.11 0.07
C PHE A 42 -13.25 6.48 -0.48
N HIS A 43 -14.23 7.38 -0.58
CA HIS A 43 -14.10 8.72 -1.15
C HIS A 43 -13.51 9.72 -0.15
N TYR A 44 -12.93 10.82 -0.66
CA TYR A 44 -12.38 11.90 0.16
C TYR A 44 -13.47 12.83 0.73
N LYS A 45 -14.41 12.28 1.50
CA LYS A 45 -15.48 13.02 2.18
C LYS A 45 -15.11 13.28 3.65
N GLU A 46 -15.90 14.14 4.29
CA GLU A 46 -15.61 14.54 5.67
C GLU A 46 -15.67 13.39 6.66
N GLU A 47 -16.66 12.51 6.50
CA GLU A 47 -16.84 11.34 7.39
C GLU A 47 -15.68 10.37 7.27
N GLU A 48 -15.27 10.02 6.04
CA GLU A 48 -14.16 9.13 5.76
C GLU A 48 -12.83 9.71 6.24
N ARG A 49 -12.62 11.03 6.10
CA ARG A 49 -11.43 11.70 6.63
C ARG A 49 -11.37 11.64 8.15
N ARG A 50 -12.51 11.88 8.82
CA ARG A 50 -12.62 11.77 10.28
C ARG A 50 -12.41 10.34 10.74
N TYR A 51 -12.99 9.38 10.02
CA TYR A 51 -12.81 7.97 10.30
C TYR A 51 -11.33 7.57 10.19
N LEU A 52 -10.68 7.88 9.05
CA LEU A 52 -9.26 7.60 8.85
C LEU A 52 -8.40 8.18 9.98
N GLY A 53 -8.61 9.46 10.32
CA GLY A 53 -7.85 10.12 11.38
C GLY A 53 -7.97 9.43 12.73
N ARG A 54 -9.18 8.95 13.08
CA ARG A 54 -9.43 8.19 14.31
C ARG A 54 -8.81 6.81 14.29
N LEU A 55 -8.96 6.07 13.17
CA LEU A 55 -8.39 4.74 13.02
C LEU A 55 -6.86 4.76 13.11
N LEU A 56 -6.21 5.74 12.46
CA LEU A 56 -4.76 5.93 12.57
C LEU A 56 -4.32 6.27 14.00
N GLY A 57 -5.15 6.99 14.76
CA GLY A 57 -4.91 7.26 16.18
C GLY A 57 -4.99 5.99 17.04
N GLU A 58 -6.05 5.19 16.87
CA GLU A 58 -6.24 3.92 17.62
C GLU A 58 -5.11 2.91 17.36
N LEU A 59 -4.56 2.90 16.15
CA LEU A 59 -3.50 1.96 15.76
C LEU A 59 -2.09 2.59 15.77
N SER A 60 -1.92 3.77 16.39
CA SER A 60 -0.67 4.55 16.32
C SER A 60 0.57 3.88 16.95
N SER A 61 0.38 2.82 17.75
CA SER A 61 1.48 2.01 18.28
C SER A 61 2.14 1.08 17.24
N PHE A 62 1.49 0.88 16.09
CA PHE A 62 1.98 0.00 15.03
C PHE A 62 2.68 0.78 13.92
N PRO A 63 3.67 0.18 13.23
CA PRO A 63 4.20 0.74 11.98
C PRO A 63 3.12 0.65 10.89
N LEU A 64 2.46 1.78 10.58
CA LEU A 64 1.31 1.82 9.68
C LEU A 64 1.72 2.16 8.25
N ALA A 65 1.09 1.47 7.30
CA ALA A 65 1.02 1.85 5.89
C ALA A 65 -0.45 1.97 5.47
N VAL A 66 -0.76 2.98 4.66
CA VAL A 66 -2.11 3.18 4.12
C VAL A 66 -2.05 3.10 2.60
N GLU A 67 -2.91 2.27 2.03
CA GLU A 67 -3.14 2.21 0.60
C GLU A 67 -4.53 2.75 0.27
N PHE A 68 -4.58 3.73 -0.61
CA PHE A 68 -5.83 4.20 -1.18
C PHE A 68 -5.98 3.70 -2.61
N ARG A 69 -7.19 3.25 -2.96
CA ARG A 69 -7.55 2.84 -4.33
C ARG A 69 -8.23 3.96 -5.12
N ASN A 70 -8.46 5.11 -4.51
CA ASN A 70 -9.12 6.26 -5.10
C ASN A 70 -8.16 7.46 -5.13
N ALA A 71 -8.01 8.10 -6.31
CA ALA A 71 -7.12 9.23 -6.53
C ALA A 71 -7.45 10.47 -5.67
N GLU A 72 -8.68 10.61 -5.20
CA GLU A 72 -9.11 11.74 -4.37
C GLU A 72 -8.28 11.90 -3.08
N TRP A 73 -7.61 10.83 -2.63
CA TRP A 73 -6.78 10.84 -1.43
C TRP A 73 -5.34 11.32 -1.65
N TYR A 74 -4.95 11.64 -2.88
CA TYR A 74 -3.56 12.03 -3.19
C TYR A 74 -3.33 13.56 -3.18
N GLY A 75 -4.15 14.29 -2.42
CA GLY A 75 -3.96 15.74 -2.22
C GLY A 75 -2.91 16.06 -1.14
N ALA A 76 -2.31 17.26 -1.23
CA ALA A 76 -1.26 17.73 -0.32
C ALA A 76 -1.64 17.62 1.17
N ARG A 77 -2.88 17.96 1.53
CA ARG A 77 -3.38 17.87 2.91
C ARG A 77 -3.32 16.44 3.48
N VAL A 78 -3.59 15.43 2.65
CA VAL A 78 -3.51 14.02 3.08
C VAL A 78 -2.05 13.63 3.27
N ILE A 79 -1.20 13.97 2.31
CA ILE A 79 0.22 13.66 2.33
C ILE A 79 0.89 14.25 3.58
N GLU A 80 0.64 15.53 3.87
CA GLU A 80 1.16 16.18 5.09
C GLU A 80 0.59 15.54 6.35
N GLY A 81 -0.70 15.24 6.39
CA GLY A 81 -1.31 14.55 7.54
C GLY A 81 -0.78 13.13 7.78
N LEU A 82 -0.35 12.41 6.74
CA LEU A 82 0.34 11.12 6.88
C LEU A 82 1.77 11.30 7.40
N LYS A 83 2.51 12.30 6.90
CA LYS A 83 3.85 12.65 7.38
C LYS A 83 3.85 13.01 8.87
N GLU A 84 2.93 13.89 9.30
CA GLU A 84 2.77 14.29 10.70
C GLU A 84 2.54 13.09 11.62
N ARG A 85 1.83 12.06 11.13
CA ARG A 85 1.54 10.83 11.87
C ARG A 85 2.57 9.73 11.69
N ARG A 86 3.59 9.95 10.84
CA ARG A 86 4.58 8.94 10.46
C ARG A 86 3.93 7.67 9.90
N VAL A 87 2.89 7.83 9.09
CA VAL A 87 2.19 6.75 8.41
C VAL A 87 2.66 6.69 6.96
N ALA A 88 3.08 5.52 6.51
CA ALA A 88 3.55 5.32 5.15
C ALA A 88 2.38 5.40 4.14
N LEU A 89 2.49 6.24 3.12
CA LEU A 89 1.63 6.16 1.95
C LEU A 89 2.13 5.03 1.05
N CYS A 90 1.27 4.05 0.80
CA CYS A 90 1.62 2.96 -0.11
C CYS A 90 1.68 3.48 -1.55
N SER A 91 2.84 3.36 -2.18
CA SER A 91 3.01 3.57 -3.61
C SER A 91 2.46 2.37 -4.36
N VAL A 92 1.60 2.60 -5.35
CA VAL A 92 0.92 1.51 -6.06
C VAL A 92 1.24 1.56 -7.55
N ASP A 93 1.53 0.39 -8.12
CA ASP A 93 1.60 0.20 -9.57
C ASP A 93 0.29 -0.41 -10.05
N LEU A 94 -0.47 0.37 -10.83
CA LEU A 94 -1.81 0.10 -11.31
C LEU A 94 -1.91 0.48 -12.79
N PRO A 95 -2.94 0.03 -13.52
CA PRO A 95 -3.23 0.59 -14.84
C PRO A 95 -3.56 2.09 -14.72
N ARG A 96 -3.18 2.87 -15.74
CA ARG A 96 -3.47 4.30 -15.78
C ARG A 96 -4.90 4.53 -16.26
N LEU A 97 -5.83 4.54 -15.31
CA LEU A 97 -7.25 4.77 -15.55
C LEU A 97 -7.74 5.94 -14.68
N GLU A 98 -8.74 6.64 -15.16
CA GLU A 98 -9.37 7.74 -14.42
C GLU A 98 -9.87 7.28 -13.05
N GLY A 99 -9.66 8.11 -12.03
CA GLY A 99 -10.06 7.85 -10.66
C GLY A 99 -9.12 6.92 -9.88
N LEU A 100 -8.20 6.22 -10.54
CA LEU A 100 -7.19 5.42 -9.86
C LEU A 100 -6.02 6.28 -9.36
N PRO A 101 -5.33 5.85 -8.30
CA PRO A 101 -4.16 6.51 -7.77
C PRO A 101 -3.10 6.85 -8.82
N PRO A 102 -2.48 8.01 -8.74
CA PRO A 102 -1.30 8.32 -9.54
C PRO A 102 -0.13 7.44 -9.10
N LEU A 103 0.80 7.21 -10.00
CA LEU A 103 2.10 6.65 -9.63
C LEU A 103 2.83 7.68 -8.75
N SER A 104 3.15 7.28 -7.53
CA SER A 104 3.77 8.15 -6.53
C SER A 104 5.00 7.47 -5.94
N ASP A 105 6.06 8.22 -5.74
CA ASP A 105 7.29 7.77 -5.07
C ASP A 105 7.46 8.47 -3.70
N LEU A 106 6.37 9.03 -3.17
CA LEU A 106 6.40 9.81 -1.94
C LEU A 106 6.66 8.92 -0.72
N VAL A 107 7.67 9.29 0.03
CA VAL A 107 7.96 8.73 1.35
C VAL A 107 7.35 9.64 2.42
N THR A 108 6.46 9.10 3.23
CA THR A 108 5.74 9.86 4.28
C THR A 108 6.07 9.37 5.69
N ALA A 109 6.92 8.34 5.81
CA ALA A 109 7.36 7.77 7.08
C ALA A 109 8.76 7.15 6.94
N GLU A 110 9.32 6.62 8.02
CA GLU A 110 10.55 5.81 7.97
C GLU A 110 10.38 4.48 7.22
N LEU A 111 9.14 4.10 6.96
CA LEU A 111 8.75 2.96 6.13
C LEU A 111 8.32 3.47 4.75
N ALA A 112 8.92 2.96 3.69
CA ALA A 112 8.40 3.03 2.33
C ALA A 112 7.70 1.70 1.98
N TYR A 113 6.53 1.79 1.36
CA TYR A 113 5.71 0.62 1.05
C TYR A 113 5.24 0.68 -0.40
N VAL A 114 5.53 -0.37 -1.18
CA VAL A 114 5.19 -0.44 -2.62
C VAL A 114 4.40 -1.71 -2.91
N ARG A 115 3.33 -1.58 -3.70
CA ARG A 115 2.52 -2.72 -4.17
C ARG A 115 2.32 -2.69 -5.67
N PHE A 116 2.67 -3.82 -6.30
CA PHE A 116 2.47 -4.07 -7.71
C PHE A 116 1.18 -4.88 -7.91
N HIS A 117 0.15 -4.24 -8.48
CA HIS A 117 -1.16 -4.86 -8.68
C HIS A 117 -1.38 -5.42 -10.10
N GLY A 118 -0.46 -5.14 -11.00
CA GLY A 118 -0.62 -5.39 -12.43
C GLY A 118 -1.30 -4.22 -13.14
N ARG A 119 -1.14 -4.19 -14.47
CA ARG A 119 -1.61 -3.10 -15.33
C ARG A 119 -2.68 -3.55 -16.33
N ASN A 120 -3.50 -4.54 -15.97
CA ASN A 120 -4.57 -5.05 -16.83
C ASN A 120 -5.74 -4.05 -16.88
N ALA A 121 -5.63 -3.02 -17.72
CA ALA A 121 -6.64 -1.97 -17.87
C ALA A 121 -7.98 -2.53 -18.38
N ALA A 122 -7.96 -3.52 -19.28
CA ALA A 122 -9.16 -4.08 -19.87
C ALA A 122 -10.07 -4.77 -18.86
N ALA A 123 -9.50 -5.44 -17.87
CA ALA A 123 -10.25 -6.17 -16.84
C ALA A 123 -10.40 -5.38 -15.52
N TRP A 124 -9.87 -4.16 -15.43
CA TRP A 124 -9.81 -3.47 -14.13
C TRP A 124 -11.17 -3.21 -13.50
N TRP A 125 -12.14 -2.74 -14.28
CA TRP A 125 -13.48 -2.42 -13.80
C TRP A 125 -14.50 -3.53 -14.07
N THR A 126 -14.29 -4.35 -15.10
CA THR A 126 -15.26 -5.34 -15.59
C THR A 126 -14.93 -6.77 -15.21
N GLY A 127 -13.66 -7.05 -14.88
CA GLY A 127 -13.19 -8.37 -14.53
C GLY A 127 -13.50 -8.77 -13.08
N ASP A 128 -13.46 -10.06 -12.82
CA ASP A 128 -13.40 -10.59 -11.47
C ASP A 128 -12.05 -10.25 -10.79
N SER A 129 -11.92 -10.59 -9.52
CA SER A 129 -10.67 -10.33 -8.78
C SER A 129 -9.46 -11.07 -9.38
N GLY A 130 -9.68 -12.21 -10.04
CA GLY A 130 -8.61 -12.98 -10.68
C GLY A 130 -8.10 -12.31 -11.96
N SER A 131 -9.01 -11.95 -12.86
CA SER A 131 -8.66 -11.32 -14.15
C SER A 131 -8.10 -9.91 -13.99
N ARG A 132 -8.56 -9.14 -13.00
CA ARG A 132 -8.04 -7.81 -12.68
C ARG A 132 -6.53 -7.83 -12.42
N TYR A 133 -6.05 -8.82 -11.70
CA TYR A 133 -4.64 -8.97 -11.30
C TYR A 133 -3.85 -9.93 -12.21
N GLU A 134 -4.42 -10.35 -13.35
CA GLU A 134 -3.73 -11.13 -14.36
C GLU A 134 -2.83 -10.22 -15.19
N TYR A 135 -1.60 -10.11 -14.77
CA TYR A 135 -0.59 -9.28 -15.40
C TYR A 135 0.82 -9.78 -15.07
N ARG A 136 1.66 -9.91 -16.07
CA ARG A 136 3.06 -10.26 -15.88
C ARG A 136 3.92 -9.05 -16.24
N TYR A 137 4.61 -8.49 -15.27
CA TYR A 137 5.55 -7.40 -15.52
C TYR A 137 6.72 -7.89 -16.35
N SER A 138 7.11 -7.11 -17.36
CA SER A 138 8.31 -7.35 -18.13
C SER A 138 9.58 -6.95 -17.37
N PRO A 139 10.77 -7.44 -17.77
CA PRO A 139 12.04 -6.99 -17.20
C PRO A 139 12.25 -5.47 -17.31
N GLU A 140 11.81 -4.85 -18.41
CA GLU A 140 11.91 -3.41 -18.66
C GLU A 140 11.01 -2.63 -17.71
N GLU A 141 9.78 -3.09 -17.50
CA GLU A 141 8.85 -2.47 -16.54
C GLU A 141 9.38 -2.53 -15.11
N LEU A 142 9.93 -3.67 -14.71
CA LEU A 142 10.56 -3.81 -13.39
C LEU A 142 11.84 -2.99 -13.29
N GLY A 143 12.64 -2.93 -14.36
CA GLY A 143 13.85 -2.11 -14.44
C GLY A 143 13.55 -0.62 -14.27
N ALA A 144 12.46 -0.12 -14.82
CA ALA A 144 12.01 1.27 -14.66
C ALA A 144 11.64 1.64 -13.22
N TRP A 145 11.39 0.66 -12.35
CA TRP A 145 11.15 0.89 -10.92
C TRP A 145 12.44 1.01 -10.11
N ILE A 146 13.57 0.52 -10.57
CA ILE A 146 14.82 0.52 -9.79
C ILE A 146 15.21 1.94 -9.34
N PRO A 147 15.30 2.97 -10.20
CA PRO A 147 15.64 4.32 -9.75
C PRO A 147 14.64 4.90 -8.73
N ARG A 148 13.35 4.52 -8.83
CA ARG A 148 12.32 4.94 -7.87
C ARG A 148 12.52 4.30 -6.51
N LEU A 149 12.80 2.99 -6.50
CA LEU A 149 13.09 2.26 -5.26
C LEU A 149 14.37 2.75 -4.60
N GLU A 150 15.38 3.13 -5.40
CA GLU A 150 16.62 3.78 -4.91
C GLU A 150 16.31 5.09 -4.20
N ALA A 151 15.53 5.98 -4.84
CA ALA A 151 15.13 7.25 -4.23
C ALA A 151 14.33 7.03 -2.93
N MET A 152 13.34 6.13 -2.94
CA MET A 152 12.54 5.80 -1.75
C MET A 152 13.40 5.19 -0.63
N SER A 153 14.37 4.33 -0.97
CA SER A 153 15.29 3.71 -0.01
C SER A 153 16.28 4.70 0.60
N ALA A 154 16.60 5.78 -0.12
CA ALA A 154 17.44 6.86 0.41
C ALA A 154 16.71 7.73 1.47
N GLU A 155 15.38 7.80 1.40
CA GLU A 155 14.55 8.59 2.32
C GLU A 155 13.98 7.76 3.49
N ALA A 156 13.82 6.43 3.30
CA ALA A 156 13.23 5.53 4.29
C ALA A 156 14.27 4.59 4.90
N SER A 157 14.10 4.26 6.18
CA SER A 157 14.95 3.26 6.85
C SER A 157 14.58 1.83 6.48
N LYS A 158 13.38 1.62 5.93
CA LYS A 158 12.88 0.31 5.50
C LYS A 158 12.03 0.47 4.25
N LEU A 159 12.29 -0.37 3.24
CA LEU A 159 11.49 -0.45 2.02
C LEU A 159 10.87 -1.85 1.90
N LEU A 160 9.55 -1.91 1.83
CA LEU A 160 8.79 -3.14 1.62
C LEU A 160 8.13 -3.12 0.25
N VAL A 161 8.34 -4.18 -0.53
CA VAL A 161 7.80 -4.29 -1.89
C VAL A 161 7.02 -5.59 -2.03
N PHE A 162 5.76 -5.50 -2.45
CA PHE A 162 4.87 -6.64 -2.60
C PHE A 162 4.26 -6.72 -4.00
N PHE A 163 4.04 -7.95 -4.46
CA PHE A 163 3.40 -8.24 -5.73
C PHE A 163 2.03 -8.88 -5.48
N ASN A 164 0.99 -8.29 -6.08
CA ASN A 164 -0.41 -8.72 -5.96
C ASN A 164 -0.97 -9.32 -7.26
N ASN A 165 -0.17 -9.35 -8.33
CA ASN A 165 -0.47 -9.96 -9.62
C ASN A 165 -0.33 -11.49 -9.56
N HIS A 166 -1.15 -12.13 -8.72
CA HIS A 166 -0.94 -13.50 -8.22
C HIS A 166 -1.33 -14.62 -9.21
N ARG A 167 -2.00 -14.29 -10.34
CA ARG A 167 -2.45 -15.31 -11.28
C ARG A 167 -1.25 -16.02 -11.92
N ARG A 168 -1.34 -17.34 -12.09
CA ARG A 168 -0.30 -18.21 -12.69
C ARG A 168 1.08 -18.16 -12.01
N GLY A 169 1.17 -17.66 -10.78
CA GLY A 169 2.45 -17.53 -10.09
C GLY A 169 3.28 -16.29 -10.49
N ASP A 170 2.73 -15.40 -11.33
CA ASP A 170 3.43 -14.21 -11.84
C ASP A 170 3.97 -13.31 -10.72
N ALA A 171 3.26 -13.19 -9.60
CA ALA A 171 3.73 -12.42 -8.44
C ALA A 171 5.08 -12.93 -7.91
N ALA A 172 5.23 -14.23 -7.75
CA ALA A 172 6.47 -14.83 -7.27
C ALA A 172 7.63 -14.67 -8.27
N ASP A 173 7.34 -14.84 -9.56
CA ASP A 173 8.33 -14.68 -10.62
C ASP A 173 8.79 -13.22 -10.74
N ASN A 174 7.86 -12.27 -10.70
CA ASN A 174 8.17 -10.85 -10.74
C ASN A 174 8.93 -10.39 -9.48
N ALA A 175 8.57 -10.89 -8.29
CA ALA A 175 9.30 -10.60 -7.06
C ALA A 175 10.75 -11.07 -7.14
N ARG A 176 10.99 -12.30 -7.64
CA ARG A 176 12.36 -12.81 -7.88
C ARG A 176 13.12 -12.00 -8.92
N ALA A 177 12.44 -11.59 -10.00
CA ALA A 177 13.05 -10.77 -11.05
C ALA A 177 13.46 -9.40 -10.52
N LEU A 178 12.55 -8.69 -9.80
CA LEU A 178 12.86 -7.41 -9.18
C LEU A 178 13.98 -7.52 -8.15
N SER A 179 13.97 -8.58 -7.34
CA SER A 179 15.05 -8.82 -6.34
C SER A 179 16.42 -8.98 -7.01
N ARG A 180 16.51 -9.65 -8.17
CA ARG A 180 17.77 -9.73 -8.94
C ARG A 180 18.21 -8.37 -9.45
N LEU A 181 17.29 -7.56 -10.00
CA LEU A 181 17.58 -6.22 -10.48
C LEU A 181 18.03 -5.31 -9.33
N ALA A 182 17.35 -5.35 -8.20
CA ALA A 182 17.70 -4.55 -7.01
C ALA A 182 19.10 -4.91 -6.48
N LYS A 183 19.44 -6.20 -6.41
CA LYS A 183 20.80 -6.64 -6.03
C LYS A 183 21.86 -6.16 -7.01
N ALA A 184 21.61 -6.22 -8.31
CA ALA A 184 22.52 -5.71 -9.34
C ALA A 184 22.74 -4.19 -9.21
N ALA A 185 21.70 -3.45 -8.80
CA ALA A 185 21.75 -2.03 -8.51
C ALA A 185 22.29 -1.69 -7.08
N ARG A 186 22.65 -2.69 -6.28
CA ARG A 186 23.12 -2.53 -4.88
C ARG A 186 22.10 -1.91 -3.92
N LEU A 187 20.83 -2.14 -4.17
CA LEU A 187 19.68 -1.72 -3.34
C LEU A 187 19.40 -2.71 -2.17
N ALA A 188 20.31 -3.55 -1.77
CA ALA A 188 20.08 -4.54 -0.72
C ALA A 188 20.89 -4.23 0.53
#